data_4e0a3f60f5fc0f3183f1f8cc96eb833f
#
_entry.id   4e0a3f60f5fc0f3183f1f8cc96eb833f
#
_cell.length_a   1.000
_cell.length_b   1.000
_cell.length_c   1.000
_cell.angle_alpha   90.00
_cell.angle_beta   90.00
_cell.angle_gamma   90.00
#
_symmetry.space_group_name_H-M   'P 1'
#
loop_
_entity.id
_entity.type
_entity.pdbx_description
1 polymer ?
#
loop_
_entity_poly.entity_id
_entity_poly.type
_entity_poly.pdbx_seq_one_letter_code
_entity_poly.pdbx_strand_id
1 'polypeptide(L)'
;MKHRITAALERFSRAMLAPLTYLSAAGLLLAAGALLTSTALSGALPLLQWGPVRLMGRILYKCLSAVISNLSVLFCTGLAASLAKQEKHQAAFIALMSYFIYLTAGNVTLAELGLLAQPDGLTGLYGAGQTSVLGIQTVDTGVFGGVLLGLLTAHVYDHTCKKAHRGILGGVFSGERWSFTCMAALAAVLGFGACFVWPPVQKAIAALTGSLAASGNIGLFLYGFLERLLVP
;
A
#
# COMPACT_ATOMS: atom_id res chain seq x y z
N MET A 1 24.92 -15.16 13.69
CA MET A 1 23.61 -14.49 13.77
C MET A 1 23.59 -13.20 12.95
N LYS A 2 24.56 -12.30 13.07
CA LYS A 2 24.70 -11.06 12.27
C LYS A 2 24.59 -11.29 10.75
N HIS A 3 25.28 -12.27 10.19
CA HIS A 3 25.31 -12.54 8.74
C HIS A 3 23.96 -12.94 8.13
N ARG A 4 23.06 -13.55 8.92
CA ARG A 4 21.70 -13.91 8.47
C ARG A 4 20.77 -12.69 8.45
N ILE A 5 20.92 -11.78 9.40
CA ILE A 5 20.14 -10.55 9.49
C ILE A 5 20.52 -9.59 8.35
N THR A 6 21.82 -9.41 8.09
CA THR A 6 22.30 -8.55 6.99
C THR A 6 21.83 -9.07 5.63
N ALA A 7 21.90 -10.37 5.39
CA ALA A 7 21.41 -10.98 4.15
C ALA A 7 19.88 -10.88 3.98
N ALA A 8 19.12 -10.93 5.07
CA ALA A 8 17.67 -10.74 5.02
C ALA A 8 17.30 -9.28 4.73
N LEU A 9 17.98 -8.32 5.37
CA LEU A 9 17.83 -6.89 5.12
C LEU A 9 18.21 -6.51 3.67
N GLU A 10 19.28 -7.09 3.15
CA GLU A 10 19.70 -6.85 1.76
C GLU A 10 18.66 -7.36 0.76
N ARG A 11 18.09 -8.55 0.98
CA ARG A 11 17.02 -9.09 0.14
C ARG A 11 15.77 -8.22 0.21
N PHE A 12 15.40 -7.77 1.41
CA PHE A 12 14.27 -6.87 1.62
C PHE A 12 14.49 -5.54 0.90
N SER A 13 15.68 -4.92 1.07
CA SER A 13 16.01 -3.66 0.38
C SER A 13 15.93 -3.80 -1.14
N ARG A 14 16.47 -4.86 -1.72
CA ARG A 14 16.35 -5.14 -3.17
C ARG A 14 14.91 -5.36 -3.61
N ALA A 15 14.11 -6.05 -2.79
CA ALA A 15 12.70 -6.28 -3.09
C ALA A 15 11.87 -4.98 -3.09
N MET A 16 12.22 -4.03 -2.22
CA MET A 16 11.60 -2.70 -2.17
C MET A 16 11.94 -1.83 -3.38
N LEU A 17 13.12 -2.03 -4.00
CA LEU A 17 13.52 -1.24 -5.17
C LEU A 17 12.64 -1.52 -6.40
N ALA A 18 12.11 -2.72 -6.55
CA ALA A 18 11.33 -3.08 -7.74
C ALA A 18 10.07 -2.21 -7.91
N PRO A 19 9.18 -2.01 -6.92
CA PRO A 19 8.08 -1.07 -7.04
C PRO A 19 8.52 0.39 -7.22
N LEU A 20 9.62 0.81 -6.57
CA LEU A 20 10.10 2.19 -6.60
C LEU A 20 10.58 2.64 -7.99
N THR A 21 11.17 1.74 -8.78
CA THR A 21 11.61 2.07 -10.15
C THR A 21 10.45 2.44 -11.06
N TYR A 22 9.31 1.75 -10.93
CA TYR A 22 8.11 2.08 -11.70
C TYR A 22 7.42 3.35 -11.23
N LEU A 23 7.54 3.68 -9.94
CA LEU A 23 6.97 4.90 -9.36
C LEU A 23 7.61 6.17 -9.91
N SER A 24 8.92 6.16 -10.15
CA SER A 24 9.59 7.34 -10.73
C SER A 24 9.07 7.63 -12.13
N ALA A 25 8.91 6.60 -12.96
CA ALA A 25 8.32 6.73 -14.31
C ALA A 25 6.84 7.18 -14.23
N ALA A 26 6.05 6.57 -13.35
CA ALA A 26 4.65 6.95 -13.13
C ALA A 26 4.52 8.42 -12.67
N GLY A 27 5.41 8.87 -11.78
CA GLY A 27 5.45 10.25 -11.30
C GLY A 27 5.75 11.27 -12.42
N LEU A 28 6.71 10.97 -13.29
CA LEU A 28 7.01 11.81 -14.46
C LEU A 28 5.83 11.91 -15.41
N LEU A 29 5.19 10.78 -15.73
CA LEU A 29 4.02 10.76 -16.59
C LEU A 29 2.82 11.46 -15.95
N LEU A 30 2.64 11.32 -14.62
CA LEU A 30 1.61 12.05 -13.88
C LEU A 30 1.84 13.56 -13.95
N ALA A 31 3.08 14.01 -13.79
CA ALA A 31 3.44 15.42 -13.92
C ALA A 31 3.14 15.93 -15.34
N ALA A 32 3.47 15.14 -16.37
CA ALA A 32 3.12 15.48 -17.75
C ALA A 32 1.59 15.60 -17.94
N GLY A 33 0.81 14.65 -17.40
CA GLY A 33 -0.65 14.72 -17.41
C GLY A 33 -1.20 15.96 -16.70
N ALA A 34 -0.62 16.32 -15.55
CA ALA A 34 -0.97 17.53 -14.80
C ALA A 34 -0.67 18.81 -15.59
N LEU A 35 0.48 18.87 -16.26
CA LEU A 35 0.85 20.01 -17.11
C LEU A 35 -0.12 20.18 -18.28
N LEU A 36 -0.51 19.09 -18.95
CA LEU A 36 -1.47 19.12 -20.06
C LEU A 36 -2.88 19.57 -19.62
N THR A 37 -3.21 19.47 -18.34
CA THR A 37 -4.50 19.90 -17.77
C THR A 37 -4.43 21.22 -17.02
N SER A 38 -3.23 21.81 -16.89
CA SER A 38 -3.00 23.04 -16.15
C SER A 38 -3.65 24.24 -16.83
N THR A 39 -4.47 24.97 -16.05
CA THR A 39 -5.10 26.21 -16.51
C THR A 39 -4.09 27.35 -16.71
N ALA A 40 -3.01 27.34 -15.92
CA ALA A 40 -1.94 28.35 -16.04
C ALA A 40 -1.17 28.23 -17.37
N LEU A 41 -0.87 26.98 -17.81
CA LEU A 41 -0.19 26.76 -19.09
C LEU A 41 -1.13 26.94 -20.31
N SER A 42 -2.42 26.64 -20.14
CA SER A 42 -3.39 26.81 -21.24
C SER A 42 -3.56 28.27 -21.69
N GLY A 43 -3.24 29.23 -20.78
CA GLY A 43 -3.19 30.66 -21.15
C GLY A 43 -1.98 31.03 -22.02
N ALA A 44 -0.85 30.31 -21.86
CA ALA A 44 0.39 30.57 -22.59
C ALA A 44 0.50 29.78 -23.91
N LEU A 45 -0.15 28.62 -24.02
CA LEU A 45 -0.08 27.71 -25.15
C LEU A 45 -1.47 27.38 -25.69
N PRO A 46 -1.89 27.95 -26.86
CA PRO A 46 -3.23 27.72 -27.43
C PRO A 46 -3.52 26.23 -27.74
N LEU A 47 -2.47 25.44 -28.02
CA LEU A 47 -2.56 24.00 -28.29
C LEU A 47 -3.13 23.20 -27.11
N LEU A 48 -2.91 23.64 -25.86
CA LEU A 48 -3.42 23.02 -24.64
C LEU A 48 -4.93 23.30 -24.41
N GLN A 49 -5.51 24.25 -25.14
CA GLN A 49 -6.94 24.52 -25.12
C GLN A 49 -7.73 23.56 -26.01
N TRP A 50 -7.03 22.81 -26.87
CA TRP A 50 -7.67 21.86 -27.77
C TRP A 50 -8.28 20.70 -27.00
N GLY A 51 -9.58 20.46 -27.17
CA GLY A 51 -10.36 19.47 -26.40
C GLY A 51 -9.72 18.09 -26.31
N PRO A 52 -9.24 17.48 -27.42
CA PRO A 52 -8.58 16.18 -27.39
C PRO A 52 -7.31 16.14 -26.54
N VAL A 53 -6.46 17.17 -26.60
CA VAL A 53 -5.21 17.24 -25.81
C VAL A 53 -5.52 17.30 -24.33
N ARG A 54 -6.51 18.11 -23.94
CA ARG A 54 -6.95 18.23 -22.55
C ARG A 54 -7.59 16.94 -22.03
N LEU A 55 -8.32 16.22 -22.89
CA LEU A 55 -8.88 14.91 -22.55
C LEU A 55 -7.77 13.88 -22.31
N MET A 56 -6.78 13.81 -23.20
CA MET A 56 -5.62 12.92 -23.04
C MET A 56 -4.85 13.22 -21.75
N GLY A 57 -4.62 14.49 -21.44
CA GLY A 57 -3.99 14.91 -20.18
C GLY A 57 -4.78 14.45 -18.96
N ARG A 58 -6.11 14.58 -18.96
CA ARG A 58 -6.98 14.11 -17.87
C ARG A 58 -6.95 12.59 -17.72
N ILE A 59 -7.00 11.85 -18.82
CA ILE A 59 -6.92 10.38 -18.80
C ILE A 59 -5.59 9.97 -18.20
N LEU A 60 -4.47 10.51 -18.72
CA LEU A 60 -3.14 10.21 -18.22
C LEU A 60 -3.01 10.49 -16.73
N TYR A 61 -3.42 11.68 -16.30
CA TYR A 61 -3.39 12.07 -14.88
C TYR A 61 -4.22 11.15 -14.00
N LYS A 62 -5.47 10.87 -14.37
CA LYS A 62 -6.38 10.03 -13.58
C LYS A 62 -5.93 8.57 -13.52
N CYS A 63 -5.45 8.00 -14.64
CA CYS A 63 -4.93 6.63 -14.65
C CYS A 63 -3.72 6.46 -13.75
N LEU A 64 -2.77 7.38 -13.82
CA LEU A 64 -1.55 7.31 -13.01
C LEU A 64 -1.80 7.67 -11.54
N SER A 65 -2.70 8.60 -11.27
CA SER A 65 -3.16 8.89 -9.91
C SER A 65 -3.79 7.64 -9.27
N ALA A 66 -4.57 6.87 -10.03
CA ALA A 66 -5.14 5.61 -9.53
C ALA A 66 -4.06 4.57 -9.17
N VAL A 67 -2.97 4.50 -9.95
CA VAL A 67 -1.83 3.62 -9.63
C VAL A 67 -1.17 4.05 -8.32
N ILE A 68 -0.91 5.35 -8.15
CA ILE A 68 -0.26 5.89 -6.95
C ILE A 68 -1.17 5.74 -5.71
N SER A 69 -2.47 5.97 -5.86
CA SER A 69 -3.42 5.81 -4.75
C SER A 69 -3.54 4.35 -4.26
N ASN A 70 -3.22 3.37 -5.13
CA ASN A 70 -3.26 1.95 -4.79
C ASN A 70 -1.86 1.34 -4.63
N LEU A 71 -0.88 2.16 -4.24
CA LEU A 71 0.51 1.78 -4.11
C LEU A 71 0.74 0.61 -3.14
N SER A 72 -0.02 0.57 -2.06
CA SER A 72 0.05 -0.48 -1.05
C SER A 72 -0.18 -1.89 -1.62
N VAL A 73 -1.06 -2.02 -2.62
CA VAL A 73 -1.30 -3.28 -3.34
C VAL A 73 -0.08 -3.71 -4.15
N LEU A 74 0.54 -2.74 -4.84
CA LEU A 74 1.74 -2.98 -5.64
C LEU A 74 2.92 -3.42 -4.78
N PHE A 75 3.09 -2.80 -3.61
CA PHE A 75 4.10 -3.23 -2.63
C PHE A 75 3.81 -4.62 -2.08
N CYS A 76 2.56 -4.93 -1.76
CA CYS A 76 2.17 -6.24 -1.26
C CYS A 76 2.53 -7.35 -2.26
N THR A 77 2.06 -7.23 -3.49
CA THR A 77 2.30 -8.21 -4.54
C THR A 77 3.75 -8.29 -4.98
N GLY A 78 4.41 -7.13 -5.14
CA GLY A 78 5.81 -7.03 -5.54
C GLY A 78 6.76 -7.64 -4.52
N LEU A 79 6.56 -7.38 -3.22
CA LEU A 79 7.34 -7.96 -2.14
C LEU A 79 7.13 -9.47 -2.03
N ALA A 80 5.89 -9.93 -2.09
CA ALA A 80 5.60 -11.36 -2.07
C ALA A 80 6.29 -12.10 -3.22
N ALA A 81 6.20 -11.56 -4.46
CA ALA A 81 6.89 -12.12 -5.62
C ALA A 81 8.43 -12.10 -5.49
N SER A 82 8.98 -11.04 -4.93
CA SER A 82 10.44 -10.86 -4.85
C SER A 82 11.07 -11.71 -3.76
N LEU A 83 10.36 -11.90 -2.63
CA LEU A 83 10.89 -12.57 -1.45
C LEU A 83 10.59 -14.06 -1.41
N ALA A 84 9.52 -14.53 -2.08
CA ALA A 84 9.21 -15.94 -2.18
C ALA A 84 10.34 -16.70 -2.87
N LYS A 85 10.72 -17.85 -2.28
CA LYS A 85 11.77 -18.73 -2.81
C LYS A 85 11.27 -19.69 -3.87
N GLN A 86 9.97 -19.96 -3.85
CA GLN A 86 9.31 -20.91 -4.76
C GLN A 86 8.21 -20.17 -5.50
N GLU A 87 7.81 -20.67 -6.66
CA GLU A 87 6.65 -20.22 -7.47
C GLU A 87 6.24 -18.75 -7.23
N LYS A 88 7.13 -17.81 -7.58
CA LYS A 88 6.99 -16.36 -7.28
C LYS A 88 5.66 -15.77 -7.75
N HIS A 89 5.16 -16.24 -8.88
CA HIS A 89 3.87 -15.82 -9.45
C HIS A 89 2.69 -16.25 -8.58
N GLN A 90 2.74 -17.44 -8.00
CA GLN A 90 1.72 -17.94 -7.08
C GLN A 90 1.71 -17.12 -5.77
N ALA A 91 2.90 -16.84 -5.22
CA ALA A 91 3.02 -16.01 -4.04
C ALA A 91 2.44 -14.60 -4.27
N ALA A 92 2.69 -13.99 -5.45
CA ALA A 92 2.11 -12.71 -5.81
C ALA A 92 0.58 -12.76 -5.91
N PHE A 93 0.04 -13.83 -6.51
CA PHE A 93 -1.39 -14.00 -6.64
C PHE A 93 -2.08 -14.19 -5.28
N ILE A 94 -1.50 -15.02 -4.41
CA ILE A 94 -1.98 -15.20 -3.03
C ILE A 94 -1.92 -13.88 -2.26
N ALA A 95 -0.84 -13.09 -2.43
CA ALA A 95 -0.71 -11.79 -1.79
C ALA A 95 -1.83 -10.83 -2.21
N LEU A 96 -2.13 -10.77 -3.52
CA LEU A 96 -3.20 -9.95 -4.04
C LEU A 96 -4.56 -10.33 -3.44
N MET A 97 -4.90 -11.62 -3.46
CA MET A 97 -6.16 -12.10 -2.89
C MET A 97 -6.24 -11.85 -1.39
N SER A 98 -5.16 -12.10 -0.65
CA SER A 98 -5.08 -11.85 0.78
C SER A 98 -5.21 -10.37 1.12
N TYR A 99 -4.71 -9.49 0.25
CA TYR A 99 -4.85 -8.05 0.42
C TYR A 99 -6.31 -7.61 0.30
N PHE A 100 -7.07 -8.16 -0.65
CA PHE A 100 -8.52 -7.92 -0.74
C PHE A 100 -9.25 -8.37 0.52
N ILE A 101 -8.90 -9.53 1.06
CA ILE A 101 -9.50 -10.05 2.30
C ILE A 101 -9.18 -9.11 3.47
N TYR A 102 -7.94 -8.63 3.57
CA TYR A 102 -7.53 -7.66 4.58
C TYR A 102 -8.33 -6.36 4.51
N LEU A 103 -8.48 -5.77 3.32
CA LEU A 103 -9.25 -4.54 3.12
C LEU A 103 -10.72 -4.74 3.48
N THR A 104 -11.31 -5.84 3.02
CA THR A 104 -12.73 -6.15 3.28
C THR A 104 -12.98 -6.43 4.75
N ALA A 105 -12.09 -7.16 5.42
CA ALA A 105 -12.20 -7.41 6.86
C ALA A 105 -12.15 -6.10 7.65
N GLY A 106 -11.24 -5.19 7.29
CA GLY A 106 -11.19 -3.85 7.89
C GLY A 106 -12.47 -3.03 7.63
N ASN A 107 -12.96 -3.06 6.39
CA ASN A 107 -14.20 -2.35 6.02
C ASN A 107 -15.41 -2.85 6.82
N VAL A 108 -15.63 -4.17 6.85
CA VAL A 108 -16.75 -4.78 7.60
C VAL A 108 -16.63 -4.46 9.08
N THR A 109 -15.43 -4.52 9.65
CA THR A 109 -15.21 -4.17 11.07
C THR A 109 -15.58 -2.72 11.35
N LEU A 110 -15.16 -1.78 10.49
CA LEU A 110 -15.51 -0.36 10.64
C LEU A 110 -17.01 -0.12 10.48
N ALA A 111 -17.66 -0.84 9.56
CA ALA A 111 -19.09 -0.76 9.33
C ALA A 111 -19.90 -1.24 10.55
N GLU A 112 -19.56 -2.40 11.10
CA GLU A 112 -20.22 -2.97 12.28
C GLU A 112 -20.02 -2.13 13.54
N LEU A 113 -18.87 -1.45 13.64
CA LEU A 113 -18.59 -0.52 14.74
C LEU A 113 -19.23 0.86 14.54
N GLY A 114 -19.86 1.13 13.38
CA GLY A 114 -20.43 2.44 13.06
C GLY A 114 -19.39 3.54 12.91
N LEU A 115 -18.13 3.17 12.62
CA LEU A 115 -16.98 4.09 12.52
C LEU A 115 -16.63 4.48 11.08
N LEU A 116 -17.43 4.07 10.07
CA LEU A 116 -17.20 4.46 8.69
C LEU A 116 -17.34 5.98 8.53
N ALA A 117 -16.27 6.64 8.14
CA ALA A 117 -16.26 8.06 7.86
C ALA A 117 -16.98 8.36 6.54
N GLN A 118 -17.74 9.44 6.50
CA GLN A 118 -18.27 9.96 5.24
C GLN A 118 -17.15 10.68 4.48
N PRO A 119 -17.07 10.53 3.15
CA PRO A 119 -16.10 11.28 2.35
C PRO A 119 -16.44 12.76 2.42
N ASP A 120 -15.42 13.60 2.55
CA ASP A 120 -15.56 15.04 2.45
C ASP A 120 -16.06 15.41 1.05
N GLY A 121 -17.18 16.13 0.96
CA GLY A 121 -17.80 16.50 -0.29
C GLY A 121 -16.95 17.37 -1.23
N LEU A 122 -15.94 18.07 -0.67
CA LEU A 122 -15.02 18.93 -1.44
C LEU A 122 -13.78 18.18 -1.92
N THR A 123 -13.17 17.36 -1.07
CA THR A 123 -11.89 16.69 -1.36
C THR A 123 -12.05 15.22 -1.71
N GLY A 124 -13.18 14.61 -1.37
CA GLY A 124 -13.38 13.16 -1.50
C GLY A 124 -12.48 12.33 -0.57
N LEU A 125 -11.80 12.98 0.38
CA LEU A 125 -10.94 12.33 1.37
C LEU A 125 -11.77 11.93 2.58
N TYR A 126 -11.41 10.80 3.17
CA TYR A 126 -12.04 10.35 4.40
C TYR A 126 -11.30 10.95 5.59
N GLY A 127 -12.01 11.70 6.43
CA GLY A 127 -11.48 12.11 7.73
C GLY A 127 -11.18 10.92 8.63
N ALA A 128 -10.72 11.17 9.84
CA ALA A 128 -10.50 10.15 10.87
C ALA A 128 -9.50 9.02 10.50
N GLY A 129 -8.53 9.29 9.64
CA GLY A 129 -7.47 8.33 9.31
C GLY A 129 -7.93 7.11 8.50
N GLN A 130 -8.96 7.29 7.68
CA GLN A 130 -9.45 6.28 6.75
C GLN A 130 -9.09 6.64 5.31
N THR A 131 -8.99 5.64 4.46
CA THR A 131 -8.71 5.78 3.02
C THR A 131 -9.50 4.76 2.22
N SER A 132 -9.61 5.00 0.91
CA SER A 132 -10.18 4.02 -0.02
C SER A 132 -9.07 3.44 -0.88
N VAL A 133 -8.88 2.13 -0.80
CA VAL A 133 -7.95 1.37 -1.62
C VAL A 133 -8.74 0.40 -2.47
N LEU A 134 -8.57 0.43 -3.78
CA LEU A 134 -9.35 -0.37 -4.75
C LEU A 134 -10.88 -0.20 -4.60
N GLY A 135 -11.33 0.97 -4.13
CA GLY A 135 -12.75 1.23 -3.88
C GLY A 135 -13.27 0.71 -2.54
N ILE A 136 -12.44 0.05 -1.73
CA ILE A 136 -12.82 -0.45 -0.40
C ILE A 136 -12.30 0.53 0.65
N GLN A 137 -13.22 1.11 1.42
CA GLN A 137 -12.88 2.02 2.51
C GLN A 137 -12.35 1.23 3.71
N THR A 138 -11.20 1.63 4.23
CA THR A 138 -10.55 0.98 5.37
C THR A 138 -9.70 1.98 6.15
N VAL A 139 -9.08 1.54 7.23
CA VAL A 139 -8.10 2.33 7.98
C VAL A 139 -6.90 2.61 7.10
N ASP A 140 -6.44 3.85 7.07
CA ASP A 140 -5.28 4.25 6.27
C ASP A 140 -3.98 3.74 6.90
N THR A 141 -3.58 2.55 6.51
CA THR A 141 -2.28 1.96 6.87
C THR A 141 -1.19 2.34 5.87
N GLY A 142 -1.55 3.08 4.82
CA GLY A 142 -0.63 3.47 3.75
C GLY A 142 0.09 2.27 3.14
N VAL A 143 1.34 2.47 2.76
CA VAL A 143 2.19 1.42 2.18
C VAL A 143 2.56 0.34 3.20
N PHE A 144 2.58 0.66 4.50
CA PHE A 144 2.98 -0.27 5.56
C PHE A 144 2.11 -1.53 5.61
N GLY A 145 0.78 -1.40 5.44
CA GLY A 145 -0.12 -2.54 5.36
C GLY A 145 0.23 -3.48 4.21
N GLY A 146 0.55 -2.92 3.05
CA GLY A 146 1.00 -3.68 1.88
C GLY A 146 2.34 -4.38 2.11
N VAL A 147 3.31 -3.68 2.66
CA VAL A 147 4.63 -4.25 3.01
C VAL A 147 4.49 -5.39 4.01
N LEU A 148 3.73 -5.19 5.08
CA LEU A 148 3.51 -6.21 6.10
C LEU A 148 2.87 -7.48 5.52
N LEU A 149 1.78 -7.33 4.76
CA LEU A 149 1.11 -8.46 4.13
C LEU A 149 1.98 -9.15 3.09
N GLY A 150 2.74 -8.41 2.28
CA GLY A 150 3.66 -8.97 1.30
C GLY A 150 4.76 -9.83 1.94
N LEU A 151 5.35 -9.35 3.04
CA LEU A 151 6.33 -10.09 3.84
C LEU A 151 5.74 -11.37 4.43
N LEU A 152 4.57 -11.24 5.05
CA LEU A 152 3.87 -12.37 5.66
C LEU A 152 3.47 -13.40 4.62
N THR A 153 3.00 -12.97 3.46
CA THR A 153 2.64 -13.89 2.36
C THR A 153 3.86 -14.67 1.88
N ALA A 154 4.98 -14.00 1.62
CA ALA A 154 6.21 -14.69 1.21
C ALA A 154 6.64 -15.73 2.25
N HIS A 155 6.60 -15.35 3.54
CA HIS A 155 6.99 -16.24 4.64
C HIS A 155 6.04 -17.44 4.78
N VAL A 156 4.74 -17.20 4.84
CA VAL A 156 3.72 -18.26 4.97
C VAL A 156 3.75 -19.18 3.76
N TYR A 157 3.86 -18.62 2.56
CA TYR A 157 3.92 -19.39 1.32
C TYR A 157 5.11 -20.34 1.31
N ASP A 158 6.32 -19.86 1.59
CA ASP A 158 7.54 -20.69 1.63
C ASP A 158 7.46 -21.84 2.65
N HIS A 159 6.69 -21.66 3.74
CA HIS A 159 6.55 -22.67 4.81
C HIS A 159 5.39 -23.65 4.59
N THR A 160 4.40 -23.28 3.78
CA THR A 160 3.16 -24.04 3.65
C THR A 160 2.97 -24.68 2.29
N CYS A 161 3.56 -24.13 1.22
CA CYS A 161 3.34 -24.58 -0.16
C CYS A 161 3.73 -26.07 -0.41
N LYS A 162 4.67 -26.62 0.37
CA LYS A 162 5.11 -28.02 0.26
C LYS A 162 4.40 -28.97 1.21
N LYS A 163 3.53 -28.48 2.08
CA LYS A 163 2.84 -29.35 3.04
C LYS A 163 1.73 -30.12 2.33
N ALA A 164 1.91 -31.43 2.18
CA ALA A 164 0.86 -32.34 1.74
C ALA A 164 0.07 -32.78 2.97
N HIS A 165 -1.24 -32.51 2.98
CA HIS A 165 -2.15 -33.02 4.00
C HIS A 165 -2.68 -34.40 3.55
N ARG A 166 -2.58 -35.41 4.44
CA ARG A 166 -3.15 -36.74 4.21
C ARG A 166 -4.59 -36.74 4.71
N GLY A 167 -5.49 -37.31 3.90
CA GLY A 167 -6.91 -37.44 4.23
C GLY A 167 -7.84 -36.94 3.11
N ILE A 168 -9.15 -37.09 3.30
CA ILE A 168 -10.18 -36.73 2.31
C ILE A 168 -10.13 -35.22 2.01
N LEU A 169 -9.83 -34.39 2.98
CA LEU A 169 -9.63 -32.92 2.81
C LEU A 169 -8.25 -32.57 2.25
N GLY A 170 -7.29 -33.50 2.28
CA GLY A 170 -5.92 -33.28 1.78
C GLY A 170 -5.84 -33.00 0.29
N GLY A 171 -6.77 -33.49 -0.50
CA GLY A 171 -6.87 -33.21 -1.94
C GLY A 171 -7.30 -31.76 -2.23
N VAL A 172 -8.09 -31.15 -1.34
CA VAL A 172 -8.59 -29.78 -1.50
C VAL A 172 -7.65 -28.75 -0.85
N PHE A 173 -7.06 -29.09 0.32
CA PHE A 173 -6.24 -28.19 1.14
C PHE A 173 -4.75 -28.60 1.15
N SER A 174 -4.17 -28.97 0.02
CA SER A 174 -2.75 -29.29 -0.08
C SER A 174 -1.97 -28.22 -0.87
N GLY A 175 -0.69 -28.07 -0.53
CA GLY A 175 0.22 -27.19 -1.26
C GLY A 175 -0.21 -25.73 -1.26
N GLU A 176 -0.36 -25.16 -2.44
CA GLU A 176 -0.68 -23.74 -2.65
C GLU A 176 -2.05 -23.33 -2.08
N ARG A 177 -3.05 -24.20 -2.18
CA ARG A 177 -4.40 -23.96 -1.63
C ARG A 177 -4.36 -23.84 -0.12
N TRP A 178 -3.52 -24.63 0.53
CA TRP A 178 -3.31 -24.52 1.98
C TRP A 178 -2.63 -23.20 2.34
N SER A 179 -1.62 -22.81 1.55
CA SER A 179 -0.96 -21.50 1.72
C SER A 179 -1.95 -20.35 1.61
N PHE A 180 -2.83 -20.38 0.62
CA PHE A 180 -3.90 -19.40 0.45
C PHE A 180 -4.85 -19.37 1.66
N THR A 181 -5.31 -20.54 2.13
CA THR A 181 -6.24 -20.62 3.27
C THR A 181 -5.61 -20.04 4.54
N CYS A 182 -4.36 -20.37 4.82
CA CYS A 182 -3.62 -19.82 5.95
C CYS A 182 -3.47 -18.30 5.84
N MET A 183 -3.13 -17.80 4.63
CA MET A 183 -2.99 -16.37 4.40
C MET A 183 -4.32 -15.63 4.45
N ALA A 184 -5.38 -16.23 3.94
CA ALA A 184 -6.73 -15.65 4.01
C ALA A 184 -7.19 -15.46 5.45
N ALA A 185 -7.01 -16.49 6.28
CA ALA A 185 -7.34 -16.41 7.71
C ALA A 185 -6.48 -15.34 8.42
N LEU A 186 -5.17 -15.32 8.16
CA LEU A 186 -4.26 -14.34 8.74
C LEU A 186 -4.60 -12.92 8.29
N ALA A 187 -4.89 -12.71 7.01
CA ALA A 187 -5.27 -11.41 6.47
C ALA A 187 -6.58 -10.89 7.07
N ALA A 188 -7.56 -11.77 7.29
CA ALA A 188 -8.81 -11.40 7.95
C ALA A 188 -8.57 -10.95 9.40
N VAL A 189 -7.76 -11.68 10.15
CA VAL A 189 -7.38 -11.32 11.53
C VAL A 189 -6.60 -9.99 11.56
N LEU A 190 -5.67 -9.80 10.64
CA LEU A 190 -4.91 -8.56 10.54
C LEU A 190 -5.78 -7.37 10.14
N GLY A 191 -6.74 -7.55 9.23
CA GLY A 191 -7.70 -6.52 8.84
C GLY A 191 -8.58 -6.08 10.01
N PHE A 192 -9.09 -7.05 10.77
CA PHE A 192 -9.80 -6.79 12.01
C PHE A 192 -8.92 -6.06 13.04
N GLY A 193 -7.72 -6.58 13.30
CA GLY A 193 -6.77 -6.00 14.27
C GLY A 193 -6.30 -4.59 13.91
N ALA A 194 -6.13 -4.30 12.62
CA ALA A 194 -5.71 -2.99 12.14
C ALA A 194 -6.68 -1.88 12.56
N CYS A 195 -7.98 -2.17 12.61
CA CYS A 195 -8.99 -1.20 13.04
C CYS A 195 -8.80 -0.72 14.50
N PHE A 196 -8.17 -1.52 15.34
CA PHE A 196 -7.93 -1.17 16.75
C PHE A 196 -6.50 -0.66 16.98
N VAL A 197 -5.51 -1.27 16.33
CA VAL A 197 -4.09 -0.97 16.55
C VAL A 197 -3.66 0.29 15.80
N TRP A 198 -4.17 0.53 14.60
CA TRP A 198 -3.68 1.61 13.75
C TRP A 198 -4.13 3.01 14.18
N PRO A 199 -5.39 3.26 14.61
CA PRO A 199 -5.80 4.60 15.03
C PRO A 199 -4.97 5.20 16.18
N PRO A 200 -4.57 4.46 17.23
CA PRO A 200 -3.61 4.96 18.21
C PRO A 200 -2.25 5.34 17.61
N VAL A 201 -1.74 4.55 16.66
CA VAL A 201 -0.48 4.84 15.96
C VAL A 201 -0.59 6.14 15.16
N GLN A 202 -1.68 6.33 14.43
CA GLN A 202 -1.95 7.58 13.69
C GLN A 202 -2.02 8.79 14.63
N LYS A 203 -2.71 8.65 15.76
CA LYS A 203 -2.77 9.71 16.77
C LYS A 203 -1.40 10.04 17.35
N ALA A 204 -0.56 9.04 17.59
CA ALA A 204 0.81 9.25 18.06
C ALA A 204 1.66 9.98 17.01
N ILE A 205 1.57 9.60 15.74
CA ILE A 205 2.26 10.29 14.64
C ILE A 205 1.76 11.73 14.51
N ALA A 206 0.45 11.96 14.57
CA ALA A 206 -0.13 13.30 14.50
C ALA A 206 0.29 14.17 15.67
N ALA A 207 0.37 13.62 16.88
CA ALA A 207 0.86 14.33 18.06
C ALA A 207 2.34 14.72 17.93
N LEU A 208 3.17 13.81 17.40
CA LEU A 208 4.59 14.08 17.12
C LEU A 208 4.75 15.20 16.08
N THR A 209 4.05 15.11 14.95
CA THR A 209 4.11 16.14 13.92
C THR A 209 3.55 17.47 14.41
N GLY A 210 2.49 17.46 15.21
CA GLY A 210 1.91 18.65 15.83
C GLY A 210 2.88 19.32 16.83
N SER A 211 3.56 18.54 17.64
CA SER A 211 4.56 19.07 18.60
C SER A 211 5.77 19.65 17.89
N LEU A 212 6.22 19.03 16.80
CA LEU A 212 7.31 19.56 15.96
C LEU A 212 6.90 20.87 15.27
N ALA A 213 5.69 20.95 14.75
CA ALA A 213 5.16 22.17 14.13
C ALA A 213 5.00 23.31 15.13
N ALA A 214 4.58 23.02 16.37
CA ALA A 214 4.44 24.00 17.44
C ALA A 214 5.78 24.52 17.99
N SER A 215 6.88 23.78 17.80
CA SER A 215 8.22 24.16 18.26
C SER A 215 8.93 25.24 17.39
N GLY A 216 8.24 25.80 16.41
CA GLY A 216 8.76 26.87 15.55
C GLY A 216 10.01 26.44 14.76
N ASN A 217 11.00 27.32 14.67
CA ASN A 217 12.23 27.10 13.90
C ASN A 217 13.04 25.89 14.38
N ILE A 218 13.00 25.56 15.67
CA ILE A 218 13.68 24.39 16.26
C ILE A 218 12.97 23.10 15.80
N GLY A 219 11.65 23.09 15.75
CA GLY A 219 10.87 21.98 15.25
C GLY A 219 11.11 21.71 13.78
N LEU A 220 11.20 22.75 12.95
CA LEU A 220 11.55 22.66 11.53
C LEU A 220 12.96 22.08 11.33
N PHE A 221 13.93 22.52 12.14
CA PHE A 221 15.30 21.98 12.10
C PHE A 221 15.34 20.49 12.49
N LEU A 222 14.66 20.13 13.58
CA LEU A 222 14.56 18.73 14.04
C LEU A 222 13.85 17.84 13.00
N TYR A 223 12.77 18.34 12.38
CA TYR A 223 12.07 17.63 11.33
C TYR A 223 12.98 17.36 10.13
N GLY A 224 13.65 18.39 9.61
CA GLY A 224 14.58 18.23 8.49
C GLY A 224 15.80 17.36 8.82
N PHE A 225 16.29 17.42 10.07
CA PHE A 225 17.36 16.55 10.55
C PHE A 225 16.91 15.07 10.62
N LEU A 226 15.73 14.79 11.19
CA LEU A 226 15.16 13.44 11.27
C LEU A 226 14.84 12.89 9.88
N GLU A 227 14.27 13.72 9.00
CA GLU A 227 14.02 13.33 7.61
C GLU A 227 15.31 12.92 6.90
N ARG A 228 16.40 13.70 7.09
CA ARG A 228 17.69 13.41 6.47
C ARG A 228 18.39 12.20 7.09
N LEU A 229 18.16 11.93 8.36
CA LEU A 229 18.74 10.77 9.06
C LEU A 229 18.02 9.46 8.72
N LEU A 230 16.71 9.54 8.42
CA LEU A 230 15.87 8.38 8.08
C LEU A 230 15.88 8.04 6.58
N VAL A 231 16.28 8.99 5.74
CA VAL A 231 16.47 8.77 4.30
C VAL A 231 17.97 8.62 4.04
N PRO A 232 18.46 7.39 3.80
CA PRO A 232 19.85 7.14 3.46
C PRO A 232 20.26 7.68 2.10
#